data_eb2e57b62aa9f18377e79fe8f0dabe85
#
_entry.id   eb2e57b62aa9f18377e79fe8f0dabe85
#
_cell.length_a   1.000
_cell.length_b   1.000
_cell.length_c   1.000
_cell.angle_alpha   90.00
_cell.angle_beta   90.00
_cell.angle_gamma   90.00
#
_symmetry.space_group_name_H-M   'P 1'
#
loop_
_entity.id
_entity.type
_entity.pdbx_description
1 polymer ?
#
loop_
_entity_poly.entity_id
_entity_poly.type
_entity_poly.pdbx_seq_one_letter_code
_entity_poly.pdbx_strand_id
1 'polypeptide(L)'
;MHHETTFYNDTVRRHITVLALTPTRLVVAHADDHAPEDYHGEPDEAGPRSTATATATSECVPLSAVRGVMLTHVVASPATYTPGSLGRELTLTLGWGAVSRVDMIPATCGDPNCEADHGYEGTVTTDDIGLRVSADADGELALAQAMVFARTLSAAIGG
;
A
#
# COMPACT_ATOMS: atom_id res chain seq x y z
N MET A 1 7.45 -6.12 9.43
CA MET A 1 6.65 -5.11 10.15
C MET A 1 7.02 -3.76 9.56
N HIS A 2 6.04 -3.00 9.16
CA HIS A 2 6.22 -1.66 8.61
C HIS A 2 5.45 -0.68 9.49
N HIS A 3 6.07 0.46 9.82
CA HIS A 3 5.49 1.54 10.59
C HIS A 3 5.46 2.78 9.72
N GLU A 4 4.32 3.39 9.59
CA GLU A 4 4.17 4.68 8.96
C GLU A 4 3.58 5.66 9.97
N THR A 5 4.14 6.87 10.03
CA THR A 5 3.64 7.95 10.88
C THR A 5 3.22 9.09 9.97
N THR A 6 1.95 9.38 9.95
CA THR A 6 1.39 10.46 9.14
C THR A 6 1.05 11.65 10.04
N PHE A 7 1.45 12.85 9.63
CA PHE A 7 1.11 14.10 10.28
C PHE A 7 -0.08 14.74 9.56
N TYR A 8 -1.16 14.96 10.29
CA TYR A 8 -2.34 15.63 9.75
C TYR A 8 -2.84 16.66 10.77
N ASN A 9 -2.86 17.95 10.39
CA ASN A 9 -3.33 19.05 11.23
C ASN A 9 -2.82 19.00 12.68
N ASP A 10 -1.50 18.91 12.87
CA ASP A 10 -0.82 18.80 14.18
C ASP A 10 -1.11 17.51 14.97
N THR A 11 -1.84 16.56 14.40
CA THR A 11 -2.04 15.23 14.99
C THR A 11 -1.10 14.21 14.36
N VAL A 12 -0.55 13.34 15.20
CA VAL A 12 0.28 12.21 14.76
C VAL A 12 -0.61 10.99 14.67
N ARG A 13 -0.76 10.45 13.47
CA ARG A 13 -1.42 9.15 13.25
C ARG A 13 -0.38 8.06 13.07
N ARG A 14 -0.57 6.95 13.76
CA ARG A 14 0.30 5.79 13.67
C ARG A 14 -0.40 4.71 12.88
N HIS A 15 0.35 4.18 11.94
CA HIS A 15 -0.08 3.14 11.05
C HIS A 15 0.92 1.99 11.11
N ILE A 16 0.47 0.80 11.38
CA ILE A 16 1.31 -0.38 11.46
C ILE A 16 0.77 -1.44 10.53
N THR A 17 1.61 -1.89 9.61
CA THR A 17 1.33 -3.06 8.78
C THR A 17 2.33 -4.17 9.07
N VAL A 18 1.83 -5.37 9.28
CA VAL A 18 2.63 -6.58 9.46
C VAL A 18 2.28 -7.57 8.38
N LEU A 19 3.29 -7.99 7.62
CA LEU A 19 3.18 -9.10 6.68
C LEU A 19 3.93 -10.30 7.25
N ALA A 20 3.28 -11.45 7.27
CA ALA A 20 3.89 -12.70 7.69
C ALA A 20 3.61 -13.80 6.66
N LEU A 21 4.67 -14.52 6.27
CA LEU A 21 4.59 -15.64 5.35
C LEU A 21 4.67 -16.96 6.11
N THR A 22 3.72 -17.82 5.86
CA THR A 22 3.72 -19.21 6.31
C THR A 22 3.88 -20.14 5.10
N PRO A 23 4.08 -21.45 5.29
CA PRO A 23 4.19 -22.37 4.16
C PRO A 23 2.99 -22.38 3.20
N THR A 24 1.80 -21.95 3.65
CA THR A 24 0.57 -22.02 2.84
C THR A 24 -0.20 -20.71 2.75
N ARG A 25 0.17 -19.69 3.53
CA ARG A 25 -0.60 -18.46 3.68
C ARG A 25 0.26 -17.21 3.78
N LEU A 26 -0.24 -16.12 3.24
CA LEU A 26 0.13 -14.76 3.58
C LEU A 26 -0.83 -14.26 4.66
N VAL A 27 -0.28 -13.77 5.77
CA VAL A 27 -1.04 -13.08 6.82
C VAL A 27 -0.72 -11.61 6.72
N VAL A 28 -1.75 -10.80 6.62
CA VAL A 28 -1.68 -9.34 6.62
C VAL A 28 -2.39 -8.84 7.87
N ALA A 29 -1.72 -8.06 8.68
CA ALA A 29 -2.33 -7.40 9.82
C ALA A 29 -2.03 -5.90 9.76
N HIS A 30 -3.02 -5.10 10.10
CA HIS A 30 -3.02 -3.67 9.93
C HIS A 30 -3.67 -3.01 11.14
N ALA A 31 -3.07 -1.96 11.67
CA ALA A 31 -3.62 -1.19 12.75
C ALA A 31 -3.40 0.30 12.53
N ASP A 32 -4.47 1.06 12.74
CA ASP A 32 -4.51 2.52 12.66
C ASP A 32 -4.96 3.10 14.00
N ASP A 33 -4.33 4.18 14.44
CA ASP A 33 -4.86 4.99 15.51
C ASP A 33 -5.69 6.18 14.96
N HIS A 34 -6.73 6.51 15.67
CA HIS A 34 -7.65 7.59 15.34
C HIS A 34 -7.61 8.65 16.42
N ALA A 35 -7.49 9.92 16.00
CA ALA A 35 -7.64 11.04 16.93
C ALA A 35 -9.07 11.09 17.49
N PRO A 36 -9.26 11.61 18.70
CA PRO A 36 -10.59 11.76 19.31
C PRO A 36 -11.60 12.53 18.45
N GLU A 37 -11.12 13.42 17.60
CA GLU A 37 -11.94 14.31 16.75
C GLU A 37 -12.50 13.62 15.50
N ASP A 38 -11.98 12.44 15.14
CA ASP A 38 -12.46 11.67 13.99
C ASP A 38 -13.76 10.89 14.29
N TYR A 39 -14.22 10.93 15.53
CA TYR A 39 -15.47 10.29 15.91
C TYR A 39 -16.65 11.25 15.69
N HIS A 40 -17.35 11.10 14.57
CA HIS A 40 -18.56 11.85 14.21
C HIS A 40 -19.82 11.40 14.97
N GLY A 41 -19.69 11.01 16.23
CA GLY A 41 -20.82 10.80 17.12
C GLY A 41 -21.35 12.14 17.61
N GLU A 42 -22.67 12.30 17.74
CA GLU A 42 -23.28 13.49 18.37
C GLU A 42 -22.63 13.72 19.75
N PRO A 43 -22.21 14.97 20.10
CA PRO A 43 -21.65 15.24 21.42
C PRO A 43 -22.75 15.06 22.45
N ASP A 44 -22.71 13.98 23.21
CA ASP A 44 -23.52 13.81 24.39
C ASP A 44 -23.01 14.78 25.47
N GLU A 45 -23.85 15.67 25.94
CA GLU A 45 -23.49 16.81 26.82
C GLU A 45 -22.86 16.41 28.17
N ALA A 46 -22.68 15.15 28.47
CA ALA A 46 -22.14 14.63 29.73
C ALA A 46 -21.16 13.45 29.58
N GLY A 47 -20.68 13.12 28.35
CA GLY A 47 -19.83 11.99 28.11
C GLY A 47 -18.35 12.22 28.52
N PRO A 48 -17.60 11.16 28.87
CA PRO A 48 -16.17 11.25 29.10
C PRO A 48 -15.51 11.77 27.82
N ARG A 49 -14.45 12.58 27.99
CA ARG A 49 -13.63 13.10 26.88
C ARG A 49 -13.34 11.96 25.91
N SER A 50 -13.63 12.19 24.64
CA SER A 50 -13.34 11.24 23.56
C SER A 50 -11.92 10.69 23.74
N THR A 51 -11.83 9.39 23.98
CA THR A 51 -10.54 8.70 24.08
C THR A 51 -10.08 8.35 22.69
N ALA A 52 -8.77 8.47 22.43
CA ALA A 52 -8.18 7.96 21.20
C ALA A 52 -8.58 6.49 21.00
N THR A 53 -8.97 6.14 19.79
CA THR A 53 -9.34 4.77 19.43
C THR A 53 -8.35 4.22 18.41
N ALA A 54 -8.25 2.92 18.31
CA ALA A 54 -7.47 2.26 17.26
C ALA A 54 -8.33 1.17 16.62
N THR A 55 -8.21 1.03 15.30
CA THR A 55 -8.76 -0.11 14.58
C THR A 55 -7.64 -1.07 14.22
N ALA A 56 -7.90 -2.36 14.33
CA ALA A 56 -6.98 -3.39 13.89
C ALA A 56 -7.74 -4.43 13.05
N THR A 57 -7.18 -4.75 11.90
CA THR A 57 -7.70 -5.77 10.99
C THR A 57 -6.63 -6.82 10.73
N SER A 58 -7.06 -8.05 10.47
CA SER A 58 -6.15 -9.08 9.97
C SER A 58 -6.84 -9.91 8.90
N GLU A 59 -6.09 -10.25 7.87
CA GLU A 59 -6.53 -11.10 6.78
C GLU A 59 -5.54 -12.26 6.60
N CYS A 60 -6.06 -13.42 6.24
CA CYS A 60 -5.28 -14.62 6.03
C CYS A 60 -5.54 -15.15 4.62
N VAL A 61 -4.63 -14.87 3.71
CA VAL A 61 -4.74 -15.15 2.27
C VAL A 61 -4.04 -16.47 1.94
N PRO A 62 -4.70 -17.45 1.34
CA PRO A 62 -4.00 -18.63 0.79
C PRO A 62 -2.98 -18.20 -0.26
N LEU A 63 -1.77 -18.79 -0.27
CA LEU A 63 -0.75 -18.44 -1.26
C LEU A 63 -1.22 -18.68 -2.70
N SER A 64 -2.09 -19.67 -2.91
CA SER A 64 -2.72 -19.93 -4.21
C SER A 64 -3.65 -18.81 -4.69
N ALA A 65 -4.10 -17.92 -3.80
CA ALA A 65 -4.90 -16.76 -4.17
C ALA A 65 -4.04 -15.52 -4.49
N VAL A 66 -2.80 -15.46 -4.02
CA VAL A 66 -1.90 -14.34 -4.33
C VAL A 66 -1.55 -14.38 -5.82
N ARG A 67 -1.91 -13.31 -6.53
CA ARG A 67 -1.79 -13.23 -8.00
C ARG A 67 -0.59 -12.45 -8.47
N GLY A 68 -0.02 -11.60 -7.61
CA GLY A 68 1.11 -10.77 -8.00
C GLY A 68 1.89 -10.24 -6.82
N VAL A 69 3.19 -10.16 -7.03
CA VAL A 69 4.15 -9.45 -6.17
C VAL A 69 4.88 -8.47 -7.09
N MET A 70 4.63 -7.19 -6.92
CA MET A 70 5.26 -6.15 -7.70
C MET A 70 6.20 -5.32 -6.83
N LEU A 71 7.40 -5.06 -7.35
CA LEU A 71 8.38 -4.18 -6.74
C LEU A 71 8.60 -2.98 -7.65
N THR A 72 8.31 -1.79 -7.14
CA THR A 72 8.60 -0.53 -7.83
C THR A 72 9.75 0.15 -7.10
N HIS A 73 10.83 0.43 -7.82
CA HIS A 73 12.01 1.13 -7.30
C HIS A 73 12.09 2.55 -7.86
N VAL A 74 12.46 3.48 -7.00
CA VAL A 74 12.81 4.84 -7.43
C VAL A 74 14.32 4.91 -7.64
N VAL A 75 14.74 5.14 -8.86
CA VAL A 75 16.15 5.24 -9.22
C VAL A 75 16.49 6.71 -9.48
N ALA A 76 17.27 7.30 -8.59
CA ALA A 76 17.81 8.64 -8.81
C ALA A 76 18.89 8.60 -9.90
N SER A 77 18.90 9.60 -10.78
CA SER A 77 19.92 9.74 -11.83
C SER A 77 20.10 8.48 -12.70
N PRO A 78 19.07 8.05 -13.44
CA PRO A 78 19.10 6.79 -14.18
C PRO A 78 20.21 6.72 -15.24
N ALA A 79 20.71 7.86 -15.71
CA ALA A 79 21.83 7.92 -16.65
C ALA A 79 23.17 7.42 -16.05
N THR A 80 23.28 7.40 -14.73
CA THR A 80 24.46 6.91 -14.00
C THR A 80 24.18 5.63 -13.22
N TYR A 81 23.11 4.93 -13.57
CA TYR A 81 22.71 3.69 -12.90
C TYR A 81 23.82 2.63 -13.00
N THR A 82 24.12 2.04 -11.86
CA THR A 82 25.02 0.89 -11.76
C THR A 82 24.20 -0.37 -11.45
N PRO A 83 24.37 -1.48 -12.17
CA PRO A 83 23.68 -2.72 -11.86
C PRO A 83 23.80 -3.12 -10.39
N GLY A 84 22.65 -3.37 -9.75
CA GLY A 84 22.56 -3.68 -8.31
C GLY A 84 22.30 -2.50 -7.38
N SER A 85 22.39 -1.25 -7.86
CA SER A 85 22.03 -0.05 -7.09
C SER A 85 20.56 0.32 -7.30
N LEU A 86 19.63 -0.45 -6.75
CA LEU A 86 18.18 -0.29 -6.94
C LEU A 86 17.55 0.89 -6.15
N GLY A 87 18.36 1.86 -5.76
CA GLY A 87 17.86 3.03 -5.05
C GLY A 87 17.57 2.75 -3.57
N ARG A 88 17.13 3.79 -2.89
CA ARG A 88 16.90 3.80 -1.43
C ARG A 88 15.43 3.70 -1.07
N GLU A 89 14.57 3.50 -2.06
CA GLU A 89 13.12 3.46 -1.90
C GLU A 89 12.52 2.34 -2.74
N LEU A 90 11.56 1.64 -2.16
CA LEU A 90 10.83 0.53 -2.74
C LEU A 90 9.35 0.66 -2.41
N THR A 91 8.48 0.46 -3.39
CA THR A 91 7.06 0.14 -3.15
C THR A 91 6.83 -1.34 -3.44
N LEU A 92 6.38 -2.08 -2.44
CA LEU A 92 5.91 -3.45 -2.56
C LEU A 92 4.40 -3.43 -2.73
N THR A 93 3.91 -3.89 -3.88
CA THR A 93 2.47 -4.07 -4.14
C THR A 93 2.14 -5.55 -4.22
N LEU A 94 1.14 -5.97 -3.47
CA LEU A 94 0.62 -7.33 -3.45
C LEU A 94 -0.84 -7.33 -3.88
N GLY A 95 -1.22 -8.34 -4.67
CA GLY A 95 -2.59 -8.49 -5.14
C GLY A 95 -3.09 -9.92 -5.01
N TRP A 96 -4.29 -10.09 -4.46
CA TRP A 96 -5.05 -11.36 -4.43
C TRP A 96 -6.48 -11.18 -4.94
N GLY A 97 -6.84 -9.97 -5.37
CA GLY A 97 -8.08 -9.65 -6.07
C GLY A 97 -9.26 -9.32 -5.16
N ALA A 98 -9.03 -8.99 -3.88
CA ALA A 98 -10.06 -8.46 -3.01
C ALA A 98 -10.35 -6.99 -3.30
N VAL A 99 -9.31 -6.22 -3.69
CA VAL A 99 -9.40 -4.81 -4.05
C VAL A 99 -8.80 -4.59 -5.45
N SER A 100 -9.41 -3.72 -6.21
CA SER A 100 -8.88 -3.27 -7.51
C SER A 100 -8.91 -1.75 -7.59
N ARG A 101 -7.79 -1.17 -8.01
CA ARG A 101 -7.71 0.22 -8.39
C ARG A 101 -8.11 0.37 -9.85
N VAL A 102 -8.95 1.36 -10.14
CA VAL A 102 -9.36 1.71 -11.50
C VAL A 102 -8.87 3.12 -11.80
N ASP A 103 -7.94 3.23 -12.73
CA ASP A 103 -7.45 4.51 -13.25
C ASP A 103 -8.13 4.76 -14.60
N MET A 104 -8.93 5.82 -14.69
CA MET A 104 -9.70 6.15 -15.87
C MET A 104 -9.40 7.58 -16.33
N ILE A 105 -9.28 7.75 -17.63
CA ILE A 105 -9.17 9.05 -18.29
C ILE A 105 -10.28 9.19 -19.34
N PRO A 106 -10.75 10.41 -19.65
CA PRO A 106 -11.67 10.60 -20.76
C PRO A 106 -11.04 10.08 -22.06
N ALA A 107 -11.77 9.21 -22.76
CA ALA A 107 -11.35 8.75 -24.08
C ALA A 107 -11.52 9.87 -25.12
N THR A 108 -10.58 9.97 -26.05
CA THR A 108 -10.61 10.97 -27.11
C THR A 108 -10.36 10.32 -28.47
N CYS A 109 -10.96 10.86 -29.53
CA CYS A 109 -10.57 10.51 -30.87
C CYS A 109 -9.62 11.55 -31.49
N GLY A 110 -8.99 11.22 -32.59
CA GLY A 110 -8.05 12.11 -33.28
C GLY A 110 -8.72 13.28 -34.04
N ASP A 111 -10.04 13.40 -34.03
CA ASP A 111 -10.76 14.49 -34.69
C ASP A 111 -10.95 15.67 -33.71
N PRO A 112 -10.30 16.83 -33.94
CA PRO A 112 -10.41 17.98 -33.05
C PRO A 112 -11.80 18.64 -33.04
N ASN A 113 -12.68 18.30 -34.00
CA ASN A 113 -14.04 18.83 -34.10
C ASN A 113 -15.10 17.81 -33.64
N CYS A 114 -14.67 16.69 -33.05
CA CYS A 114 -15.60 15.68 -32.60
C CYS A 114 -16.31 16.13 -31.32
N GLU A 115 -17.62 16.22 -31.35
CA GLU A 115 -18.49 16.57 -30.22
C GLU A 115 -19.10 15.30 -29.54
N ALA A 116 -18.73 14.12 -30.01
CA ALA A 116 -19.24 12.87 -29.43
C ALA A 116 -18.67 12.60 -28.05
N ASP A 117 -19.50 12.07 -27.17
CA ASP A 117 -19.02 11.49 -25.90
C ASP A 117 -18.35 10.15 -26.20
N HIS A 118 -17.05 10.09 -25.96
CA HIS A 118 -16.23 8.88 -26.16
C HIS A 118 -16.14 8.01 -24.88
N GLY A 119 -16.79 8.43 -23.78
CA GLY A 119 -16.71 7.74 -22.51
C GLY A 119 -15.32 7.82 -21.88
N TYR A 120 -14.88 6.74 -21.28
CA TYR A 120 -13.61 6.66 -20.56
C TYR A 120 -12.82 5.43 -21.00
N GLU A 121 -11.52 5.55 -20.99
CA GLU A 121 -10.59 4.44 -21.11
C GLU A 121 -9.72 4.35 -19.84
N GLY A 122 -9.26 3.16 -19.50
CA GLY A 122 -8.50 3.05 -18.27
C GLY A 122 -7.92 1.66 -18.03
N THR A 123 -7.25 1.55 -16.89
CA THR A 123 -6.60 0.33 -16.44
C THR A 123 -7.18 -0.11 -15.09
N VAL A 124 -7.43 -1.40 -14.96
CA VAL A 124 -7.79 -2.02 -13.68
C VAL A 124 -6.59 -2.82 -13.18
N THR A 125 -6.14 -2.49 -11.99
CA THR A 125 -4.99 -3.15 -11.35
C THR A 125 -5.43 -3.73 -10.01
N THR A 126 -5.08 -4.99 -9.74
CA THR A 126 -5.25 -5.54 -8.39
C THR A 126 -4.21 -4.90 -7.48
N ASP A 127 -4.68 -4.23 -6.43
CA ASP A 127 -3.85 -3.44 -5.51
C ASP A 127 -4.44 -3.59 -4.11
N ASP A 128 -4.34 -4.81 -3.59
CA ASP A 128 -4.94 -5.13 -2.29
C ASP A 128 -4.12 -4.52 -1.16
N ILE A 129 -2.80 -4.43 -1.32
CA ILE A 129 -1.94 -3.71 -0.39
C ILE A 129 -0.69 -3.15 -1.10
N GLY A 130 -0.38 -1.89 -0.83
CA GLY A 130 0.83 -1.20 -1.25
C GLY A 130 1.61 -0.69 -0.04
N LEU A 131 2.87 -1.09 0.08
CA LEU A 131 3.76 -0.65 1.15
C LEU A 131 4.97 0.05 0.56
N ARG A 132 5.16 1.30 0.95
CA ARG A 132 6.36 2.05 0.63
C ARG A 132 7.38 1.88 1.75
N VAL A 133 8.60 1.51 1.41
CA VAL A 133 9.71 1.35 2.35
C VAL A 133 10.89 2.17 1.86
N SER A 134 11.40 3.04 2.71
CA SER A 134 12.52 3.93 2.41
C SER A 134 13.65 3.70 3.40
N ALA A 135 14.88 3.54 2.89
CA ALA A 135 16.06 3.44 3.75
C ALA A 135 16.27 4.71 4.60
N ASP A 136 15.81 5.86 4.13
CA ASP A 136 15.96 7.13 4.82
C ASP A 136 14.95 7.30 5.97
N ALA A 137 13.73 6.79 5.79
CA ALA A 137 12.67 6.85 6.80
C ALA A 137 12.66 5.61 7.72
N ASP A 138 12.81 4.42 7.13
CA ASP A 138 12.60 3.13 7.82
C ASP A 138 13.93 2.41 8.15
N GLY A 139 15.03 2.87 7.56
CA GLY A 139 16.37 2.29 7.71
C GLY A 139 16.70 1.22 6.67
N GLU A 140 17.99 1.03 6.43
CA GLU A 140 18.53 0.07 5.45
C GLU A 140 18.08 -1.38 5.72
N LEU A 141 17.93 -1.73 7.00
CA LEU A 141 17.49 -3.08 7.40
C LEU A 141 16.05 -3.34 6.97
N ALA A 142 15.16 -2.37 7.13
CA ALA A 142 13.76 -2.49 6.72
C ALA A 142 13.65 -2.67 5.19
N LEU A 143 14.40 -1.88 4.42
CA LEU A 143 14.46 -2.01 2.97
C LEU A 143 14.96 -3.40 2.54
N ALA A 144 16.05 -3.88 3.14
CA ALA A 144 16.58 -5.21 2.85
C ALA A 144 15.59 -6.33 3.22
N GLN A 145 14.90 -6.22 4.35
CA GLN A 145 13.88 -7.16 4.78
C GLN A 145 12.67 -7.18 3.83
N ALA A 146 12.21 -6.03 3.35
CA ALA A 146 11.12 -5.93 2.37
C ALA A 146 11.49 -6.64 1.07
N MET A 147 12.72 -6.48 0.57
CA MET A 147 13.20 -7.17 -0.62
C MET A 147 13.29 -8.69 -0.43
N VAL A 148 13.78 -9.16 0.73
CA VAL A 148 13.85 -10.60 1.06
C VAL A 148 12.44 -11.17 1.13
N PHE A 149 11.52 -10.47 1.81
CA PHE A 149 10.13 -10.89 1.92
C PHE A 149 9.47 -11.04 0.54
N ALA A 150 9.60 -10.03 -0.33
CA ALA A 150 9.03 -10.04 -1.66
C ALA A 150 9.55 -11.21 -2.51
N ARG A 151 10.85 -11.48 -2.48
CA ARG A 151 11.47 -12.61 -3.19
C ARG A 151 10.96 -13.96 -2.66
N THR A 152 10.87 -14.08 -1.33
CA THR A 152 10.40 -15.32 -0.69
C THR A 152 8.94 -15.58 -1.02
N LEU A 153 8.09 -14.54 -0.98
CA LEU A 153 6.69 -14.64 -1.36
C LEU A 153 6.54 -14.99 -2.84
N SER A 154 7.27 -14.31 -3.72
CA SER A 154 7.25 -14.60 -5.16
C SER A 154 7.64 -16.04 -5.47
N ALA A 155 8.66 -16.58 -4.78
CA ALA A 155 9.04 -17.98 -4.94
C ALA A 155 7.96 -18.94 -4.42
N ALA A 156 7.27 -18.59 -3.33
CA ALA A 156 6.25 -19.42 -2.73
C ALA A 156 4.94 -19.50 -3.54
N ILE A 157 4.63 -18.47 -4.34
CA ILE A 157 3.43 -18.46 -5.21
C ILE A 157 3.68 -19.02 -6.60
N GLY A 158 4.94 -19.14 -7.02
CA GLY A 158 5.33 -19.63 -8.36
C GLY A 158 5.64 -21.12 -8.42
N GLY A 159 5.47 -21.85 -7.31
CA GLY A 159 5.79 -23.29 -7.16
C GLY A 159 4.62 -24.20 -7.45
#